data_a22c65474eb780a498a0572013ad6503
#
_entry.id   a22c65474eb780a498a0572013ad6503
#
_cell.length_a   1.000
_cell.length_b   1.000
_cell.length_c   1.000
_cell.angle_alpha   90.00
_cell.angle_beta   90.00
_cell.angle_gamma   90.00
#
_symmetry.space_group_name_H-M   'P 1'
#
loop_
_entity.id
_entity.type
_entity.pdbx_description
1 polymer ?
#
loop_
_entity_poly.entity_id
_entity_poly.type
_entity_poly.pdbx_seq_one_letter_code
_entity_poly.pdbx_strand_id
1 'polypeptide(L)'
;MKANIVTLPGDYIGPEIITQAVKVLQAVAEKYGHEFSFDERKLGGASIDAFGVPLTDETLAACNAADAVLMGSVGGPKWDAVEPARRPEKGLLALRKGMQVFANLRPCTIHPQLAGACPLRPDLISKPIDIMILRELTGDIYFGKRWRSEDRAAATDEMAYSVPEVERLARIGFEMAKKRRGKLCSVDKANVLECSRLWRETIERMSREYPEVEVSYMYVDNAAMQLILNPAQFDVMITGNLFGDILSDESAAIAGSLGMMPSASLGSTTRGLYEPIHGSAPDIAGRDIANPLGTILSGTLLLRHSLGLEAEAAAIEKAVSQVLDEGYRTGDIFSEGCIKVGCTQMGDLVAKRVLS
;
A
#
# COMPACT_ATOMS: atom_id res chain seq x y z
N MET A 1 23.72 5.82 -9.08
CA MET A 1 23.46 4.53 -8.42
C MET A 1 23.01 3.51 -9.44
N LYS A 2 23.33 2.21 -9.26
CA LYS A 2 22.74 1.11 -10.03
C LYS A 2 21.77 0.36 -9.12
N ALA A 3 20.59 0.03 -9.63
CA ALA A 3 19.60 -0.76 -8.88
C ALA A 3 18.85 -1.71 -9.83
N ASN A 4 18.59 -2.93 -9.34
CA ASN A 4 17.75 -3.92 -10.01
C ASN A 4 16.37 -3.97 -9.37
N ILE A 5 15.34 -3.65 -10.14
CA ILE A 5 13.95 -3.61 -9.70
C ILE A 5 13.19 -4.72 -10.41
N VAL A 6 12.66 -5.67 -9.66
CA VAL A 6 11.71 -6.64 -10.23
C VAL A 6 10.35 -5.97 -10.36
N THR A 7 9.74 -6.08 -11.55
CA THR A 7 8.37 -5.63 -11.79
C THR A 7 7.43 -6.82 -11.92
N LEU A 8 6.30 -6.75 -11.22
CA LEU A 8 5.24 -7.74 -11.23
C LEU A 8 3.94 -7.08 -11.71
N PRO A 9 3.70 -6.96 -13.02
CA PRO A 9 2.50 -6.28 -13.51
C PRO A 9 1.21 -6.90 -12.97
N GLY A 10 1.16 -8.22 -12.86
CA GLY A 10 -0.01 -8.93 -12.36
C GLY A 10 -1.14 -8.98 -13.39
N ASP A 11 -2.37 -8.62 -12.95
CA ASP A 11 -3.60 -8.89 -13.68
C ASP A 11 -4.35 -7.60 -14.06
N TYR A 12 -5.15 -7.64 -15.10
CA TYR A 12 -6.09 -6.61 -15.59
C TYR A 12 -5.44 -5.22 -15.77
N ILE A 13 -5.74 -4.22 -14.91
CA ILE A 13 -5.12 -2.88 -15.04
C ILE A 13 -3.65 -2.86 -14.61
N GLY A 14 -3.16 -3.91 -13.95
CA GLY A 14 -1.79 -3.98 -13.43
C GLY A 14 -0.72 -3.67 -14.47
N PRO A 15 -0.70 -4.28 -15.68
CA PRO A 15 0.24 -3.95 -16.75
C PRO A 15 0.19 -2.48 -17.18
N GLU A 16 -1.01 -1.87 -17.27
CA GLU A 16 -1.17 -0.48 -17.67
C GLU A 16 -0.49 0.47 -16.67
N ILE A 17 -0.79 0.32 -15.37
CA ILE A 17 -0.29 1.20 -14.31
C ILE A 17 1.21 1.00 -14.04
N ILE A 18 1.72 -0.25 -14.12
CA ILE A 18 3.16 -0.54 -13.97
C ILE A 18 3.97 0.10 -15.08
N THR A 19 3.49 0.04 -16.33
CA THR A 19 4.15 0.68 -17.46
C THR A 19 4.35 2.18 -17.19
N GLN A 20 3.37 2.86 -16.60
CA GLN A 20 3.49 4.29 -16.31
C GLN A 20 4.45 4.55 -15.13
N ALA A 21 4.42 3.72 -14.09
CA ALA A 21 5.35 3.86 -12.98
C ALA A 21 6.82 3.61 -13.39
N VAL A 22 7.07 2.59 -14.22
CA VAL A 22 8.40 2.32 -14.79
C VAL A 22 8.89 3.51 -15.63
N LYS A 23 8.03 4.08 -16.48
CA LYS A 23 8.35 5.28 -17.27
C LYS A 23 8.79 6.45 -16.40
N VAL A 24 8.08 6.71 -15.30
CA VAL A 24 8.42 7.80 -14.37
C VAL A 24 9.72 7.50 -13.63
N LEU A 25 9.96 6.26 -13.19
CA LEU A 25 11.24 5.86 -12.58
C LEU A 25 12.41 5.97 -13.55
N GLN A 26 12.20 5.66 -14.85
CA GLN A 26 13.22 5.88 -15.89
C GLN A 26 13.52 7.38 -16.09
N ALA A 27 12.51 8.25 -16.08
CA ALA A 27 12.71 9.70 -16.14
C ALA A 27 13.53 10.22 -14.95
N VAL A 28 13.28 9.68 -13.74
CA VAL A 28 14.11 9.97 -12.56
C VAL A 28 15.55 9.49 -12.76
N ALA A 29 15.73 8.26 -13.23
CA ALA A 29 17.05 7.70 -13.47
C ALA A 29 17.85 8.56 -14.47
N GLU A 30 17.21 9.00 -15.56
CA GLU A 30 17.80 9.90 -16.55
C GLU A 30 18.21 11.24 -15.92
N LYS A 31 17.28 11.88 -15.20
CA LYS A 31 17.54 13.22 -14.60
C LYS A 31 18.68 13.22 -13.59
N TYR A 32 18.76 12.18 -12.76
CA TYR A 32 19.71 12.11 -11.64
C TYR A 32 20.94 11.24 -11.92
N GLY A 33 21.07 10.68 -13.13
CA GLY A 33 22.22 9.87 -13.53
C GLY A 33 22.28 8.52 -12.86
N HIS A 34 21.14 7.87 -12.67
CA HIS A 34 21.05 6.51 -12.15
C HIS A 34 20.91 5.49 -13.29
N GLU A 35 21.20 4.22 -12.98
CA GLU A 35 21.02 3.08 -13.89
C GLU A 35 20.05 2.10 -13.22
N PHE A 36 18.75 2.20 -13.53
CA PHE A 36 17.76 1.25 -13.05
C PHE A 36 17.50 0.18 -14.11
N SER A 37 17.66 -1.09 -13.73
CA SER A 37 17.23 -2.24 -14.53
C SER A 37 15.89 -2.75 -14.03
N PHE A 38 15.01 -3.15 -14.97
CA PHE A 38 13.68 -3.66 -14.66
C PHE A 38 13.58 -5.10 -15.17
N ASP A 39 13.40 -6.06 -14.23
CA ASP A 39 13.19 -7.48 -14.52
C ASP A 39 11.72 -7.81 -14.36
N GLU A 40 10.99 -7.95 -15.48
CA GLU A 40 9.56 -8.24 -15.46
C GLU A 40 9.29 -9.73 -15.24
N ARG A 41 8.47 -10.04 -14.23
CA ARG A 41 8.07 -11.39 -13.86
C ARG A 41 6.56 -11.51 -13.71
N LYS A 42 6.03 -12.72 -13.86
CA LYS A 42 4.60 -13.00 -13.73
C LYS A 42 4.23 -13.34 -12.30
N LEU A 43 3.07 -12.82 -11.87
CA LEU A 43 2.44 -13.08 -10.57
C LEU A 43 0.93 -13.17 -10.76
N GLY A 44 0.23 -13.83 -9.83
CA GLY A 44 -1.22 -13.87 -9.79
C GLY A 44 -1.83 -14.73 -10.91
N GLY A 45 -2.88 -14.22 -11.52
CA GLY A 45 -3.58 -14.87 -12.60
C GLY A 45 -2.74 -15.03 -13.86
N ALA A 46 -1.92 -14.04 -14.19
CA ALA A 46 -0.98 -14.11 -15.31
C ALA A 46 0.06 -15.24 -15.14
N SER A 47 0.45 -15.54 -13.90
CA SER A 47 1.32 -16.68 -13.59
C SER A 47 0.58 -18.00 -13.67
N ILE A 48 -0.68 -18.05 -13.20
CA ILE A 48 -1.53 -19.25 -13.33
C ILE A 48 -1.72 -19.61 -14.80
N ASP A 49 -2.02 -18.64 -15.66
CA ASP A 49 -2.23 -18.86 -17.09
C ASP A 49 -0.97 -19.37 -17.78
N ALA A 50 0.21 -18.92 -17.38
CA ALA A 50 1.47 -19.30 -18.00
C ALA A 50 2.09 -20.58 -17.42
N PHE A 51 1.98 -20.79 -16.11
CA PHE A 51 2.74 -21.81 -15.38
C PHE A 51 1.88 -22.73 -14.51
N GLY A 52 0.56 -22.47 -14.41
CA GLY A 52 -0.37 -23.25 -13.60
C GLY A 52 -0.30 -22.98 -12.09
N VAL A 53 0.54 -22.03 -11.64
CA VAL A 53 0.71 -21.63 -10.24
C VAL A 53 0.72 -20.10 -10.11
N PRO A 54 0.19 -19.53 -9.01
CA PRO A 54 0.09 -18.07 -8.87
C PRO A 54 1.42 -17.37 -8.60
N LEU A 55 2.44 -18.11 -8.18
CA LEU A 55 3.82 -17.66 -7.97
C LEU A 55 4.76 -18.82 -8.22
N THR A 56 5.78 -18.63 -9.06
CA THR A 56 6.84 -19.63 -9.26
C THR A 56 8.01 -19.40 -8.31
N ASP A 57 8.77 -20.46 -7.99
CA ASP A 57 9.98 -20.35 -7.18
C ASP A 57 11.03 -19.43 -7.85
N GLU A 58 11.11 -19.44 -9.18
CA GLU A 58 11.99 -18.56 -9.94
C GLU A 58 11.63 -17.08 -9.75
N THR A 59 10.33 -16.73 -9.82
CA THR A 59 9.86 -15.36 -9.57
C THR A 59 10.19 -14.94 -8.14
N LEU A 60 9.93 -15.80 -7.15
CA LEU A 60 10.25 -15.51 -5.75
C LEU A 60 11.76 -15.33 -5.54
N ALA A 61 12.59 -16.17 -6.17
CA ALA A 61 14.03 -16.03 -6.10
C ALA A 61 14.53 -14.72 -6.71
N ALA A 62 13.98 -14.30 -7.86
CA ALA A 62 14.28 -13.02 -8.49
C ALA A 62 13.90 -11.84 -7.57
N CYS A 63 12.69 -11.88 -6.97
CA CYS A 63 12.26 -10.86 -6.01
C CYS A 63 13.18 -10.79 -4.78
N ASN A 64 13.68 -11.93 -4.32
CA ASN A 64 14.61 -12.00 -3.18
C ASN A 64 16.04 -11.53 -3.52
N ALA A 65 16.43 -11.55 -4.79
CA ALA A 65 17.72 -11.08 -5.26
C ALA A 65 17.72 -9.60 -5.68
N ALA A 66 16.55 -9.00 -5.89
CA ALA A 66 16.41 -7.61 -6.31
C ALA A 66 16.64 -6.61 -5.18
N ASP A 67 16.93 -5.35 -5.52
CA ASP A 67 17.00 -4.24 -4.57
C ASP A 67 15.60 -3.81 -4.11
N ALA A 68 14.60 -3.92 -5.00
CA ALA A 68 13.20 -3.62 -4.71
C ALA A 68 12.26 -4.36 -5.68
N VAL A 69 10.99 -4.50 -5.28
CA VAL A 69 9.94 -5.12 -6.10
C VAL A 69 8.79 -4.13 -6.27
N LEU A 70 8.42 -3.80 -7.50
CA LEU A 70 7.26 -2.98 -7.85
C LEU A 70 6.16 -3.85 -8.44
N MET A 71 4.97 -3.85 -7.83
CA MET A 71 3.85 -4.69 -8.23
C MET A 71 2.64 -3.84 -8.65
N GLY A 72 1.90 -4.32 -9.64
CA GLY A 72 0.61 -3.75 -10.05
C GLY A 72 -0.53 -4.28 -9.18
N SER A 73 -1.32 -5.18 -9.73
CA SER A 73 -2.49 -5.73 -9.03
C SER A 73 -2.71 -7.20 -9.41
N VAL A 74 -3.36 -7.96 -8.51
CA VAL A 74 -3.62 -9.39 -8.75
C VAL A 74 -5.07 -9.73 -8.50
N GLY A 75 -5.53 -10.82 -9.14
CA GLY A 75 -6.85 -11.39 -8.95
C GLY A 75 -7.88 -10.90 -9.95
N GLY A 76 -9.06 -11.53 -9.88
CA GLY A 76 -10.22 -11.17 -10.68
C GLY A 76 -11.06 -12.37 -11.10
N PRO A 77 -12.26 -12.13 -11.66
CA PRO A 77 -13.30 -13.13 -11.84
C PRO A 77 -12.90 -14.31 -12.75
N LYS A 78 -11.92 -14.13 -13.64
CA LYS A 78 -11.42 -15.21 -14.50
C LYS A 78 -10.94 -16.42 -13.70
N TRP A 79 -10.42 -16.21 -12.48
CA TRP A 79 -9.83 -17.27 -11.66
C TRP A 79 -10.70 -17.65 -10.43
N ASP A 80 -11.96 -17.18 -10.35
CA ASP A 80 -12.87 -17.52 -9.25
C ASP A 80 -13.15 -19.03 -9.15
N ALA A 81 -13.17 -19.74 -10.29
CA ALA A 81 -13.37 -21.18 -10.37
C ALA A 81 -12.12 -22.00 -10.03
N VAL A 82 -10.94 -21.35 -9.89
CA VAL A 82 -9.71 -22.04 -9.51
C VAL A 82 -9.80 -22.45 -8.03
N GLU A 83 -9.23 -23.62 -7.73
CA GLU A 83 -9.14 -24.13 -6.37
C GLU A 83 -8.61 -23.04 -5.41
N PRO A 84 -9.22 -22.82 -4.24
CA PRO A 84 -8.85 -21.73 -3.33
C PRO A 84 -7.36 -21.64 -2.96
N ALA A 85 -6.68 -22.81 -2.89
CA ALA A 85 -5.24 -22.88 -2.61
C ALA A 85 -4.35 -22.33 -3.75
N ARG A 86 -4.91 -22.22 -4.96
CA ARG A 86 -4.19 -21.82 -6.19
C ARG A 86 -4.67 -20.49 -6.76
N ARG A 87 -5.56 -19.76 -6.07
CA ARG A 87 -6.05 -18.46 -6.53
C ARG A 87 -4.94 -17.41 -6.58
N PRO A 88 -5.07 -16.38 -7.42
CA PRO A 88 -4.06 -15.31 -7.57
C PRO A 88 -3.60 -14.68 -6.25
N GLU A 89 -4.53 -14.43 -5.31
CA GLU A 89 -4.27 -13.83 -4.00
C GLU A 89 -3.34 -14.69 -3.14
N LYS A 90 -3.33 -16.01 -3.34
CA LYS A 90 -2.38 -16.91 -2.67
C LYS A 90 -0.95 -16.69 -3.12
N GLY A 91 -0.77 -16.29 -4.40
CA GLY A 91 0.54 -15.85 -4.92
C GLY A 91 1.06 -14.62 -4.19
N LEU A 92 0.21 -13.62 -3.97
CA LEU A 92 0.59 -12.41 -3.23
C LEU A 92 0.93 -12.72 -1.77
N LEU A 93 0.12 -13.52 -1.08
CA LEU A 93 0.41 -13.92 0.30
C LEU A 93 1.71 -14.75 0.40
N ALA A 94 1.97 -15.64 -0.56
CA ALA A 94 3.21 -16.41 -0.63
C ALA A 94 4.42 -15.51 -0.91
N LEU A 95 4.29 -14.51 -1.79
CA LEU A 95 5.32 -13.53 -2.10
C LEU A 95 5.68 -12.71 -0.85
N ARG A 96 4.69 -12.12 -0.16
CA ARG A 96 4.90 -11.36 1.07
C ARG A 96 5.61 -12.18 2.14
N LYS A 97 5.18 -13.43 2.33
CA LYS A 97 5.81 -14.37 3.27
C LYS A 97 7.24 -14.73 2.84
N GLY A 98 7.45 -15.03 1.56
CA GLY A 98 8.76 -15.43 1.02
C GLY A 98 9.78 -14.29 1.01
N MET A 99 9.33 -13.04 0.84
CA MET A 99 10.14 -11.84 0.98
C MET A 99 10.30 -11.39 2.45
N GLN A 100 9.58 -12.00 3.38
CA GLN A 100 9.57 -11.65 4.81
C GLN A 100 9.19 -10.18 5.08
N VAL A 101 8.28 -9.64 4.28
CA VAL A 101 7.75 -8.28 4.49
C VAL A 101 6.55 -8.35 5.43
N PHE A 102 6.64 -7.67 6.57
CA PHE A 102 5.67 -7.76 7.66
C PHE A 102 4.99 -6.43 8.01
N ALA A 103 5.57 -5.30 7.60
CA ALA A 103 5.04 -3.97 7.86
C ALA A 103 4.54 -3.34 6.57
N ASN A 104 3.25 -3.14 6.45
CA ASN A 104 2.66 -2.45 5.31
C ASN A 104 2.36 -0.99 5.67
N LEU A 105 3.03 -0.10 4.99
CA LEU A 105 2.90 1.34 5.12
C LEU A 105 1.88 1.83 4.09
N ARG A 106 0.82 2.47 4.55
CA ARG A 106 -0.27 3.04 3.73
C ARG A 106 -0.46 4.50 4.09
N PRO A 107 0.24 5.44 3.42
CA PRO A 107 0.04 6.86 3.64
C PRO A 107 -1.31 7.30 3.10
N CYS A 108 -2.09 8.02 3.92
CA CYS A 108 -3.33 8.66 3.52
C CYS A 108 -3.15 10.18 3.61
N THR A 109 -2.99 10.81 2.45
CA THR A 109 -2.83 12.26 2.33
C THR A 109 -3.89 12.80 1.37
N ILE A 110 -4.59 13.85 1.78
CA ILE A 110 -5.48 14.58 0.87
C ILE A 110 -4.66 15.59 0.09
N HIS A 111 -4.56 15.39 -1.22
CA HIS A 111 -3.98 16.39 -2.10
C HIS A 111 -4.89 17.63 -2.15
N PRO A 112 -4.39 18.86 -1.92
CA PRO A 112 -5.21 20.07 -1.92
C PRO A 112 -6.04 20.23 -3.19
N GLN A 113 -5.49 19.82 -4.34
CA GLN A 113 -6.14 19.88 -5.66
C GLN A 113 -7.32 18.90 -5.79
N LEU A 114 -7.42 17.91 -4.89
CA LEU A 114 -8.45 16.88 -4.85
C LEU A 114 -9.38 17.03 -3.65
N ALA A 115 -9.27 18.10 -2.88
CA ALA A 115 -10.12 18.33 -1.69
C ALA A 115 -11.62 18.29 -2.03
N GLY A 116 -12.00 18.72 -3.23
CA GLY A 116 -13.39 18.65 -3.71
C GLY A 116 -13.91 17.23 -3.99
N ALA A 117 -13.04 16.23 -4.13
CA ALA A 117 -13.40 14.82 -4.29
C ALA A 117 -13.51 14.09 -2.94
N CYS A 118 -13.04 14.71 -1.84
CA CYS A 118 -13.15 14.15 -0.51
C CYS A 118 -14.63 14.10 -0.07
N PRO A 119 -15.15 12.96 0.39
CA PRO A 119 -16.55 12.84 0.81
C PRO A 119 -16.85 13.49 2.17
N LEU A 120 -15.82 13.94 2.89
CA LEU A 120 -15.97 14.59 4.19
C LEU A 120 -16.44 16.03 4.04
N ARG A 121 -17.10 16.54 5.07
CA ARG A 121 -17.47 17.95 5.16
C ARG A 121 -16.24 18.84 5.07
N PRO A 122 -16.32 20.01 4.38
CA PRO A 122 -15.19 20.92 4.21
C PRO A 122 -14.53 21.39 5.52
N ASP A 123 -15.29 21.54 6.61
CA ASP A 123 -14.76 21.93 7.92
C ASP A 123 -13.85 20.85 8.53
N LEU A 124 -14.07 19.58 8.23
CA LEU A 124 -13.25 18.46 8.72
C LEU A 124 -11.90 18.37 8.00
N ILE A 125 -11.83 18.84 6.77
CA ILE A 125 -10.61 18.85 5.94
C ILE A 125 -9.94 20.22 5.89
N SER A 126 -10.38 21.17 6.72
CA SER A 126 -9.75 22.50 6.84
C SER A 126 -8.31 22.46 7.38
N LYS A 127 -7.96 21.36 8.09
CA LYS A 127 -6.59 21.05 8.49
C LYS A 127 -6.01 19.98 7.56
N PRO A 128 -4.69 20.02 7.30
CA PRO A 128 -4.04 18.98 6.51
C PRO A 128 -4.30 17.59 7.13
N ILE A 129 -4.75 16.66 6.30
CA ILE A 129 -4.87 15.24 6.65
C ILE A 129 -3.68 14.54 6.04
N ASP A 130 -2.84 14.00 6.91
CA ASP A 130 -1.64 13.23 6.58
C ASP A 130 -1.47 12.14 7.64
N ILE A 131 -1.99 10.96 7.35
CA ILE A 131 -2.02 9.81 8.24
C ILE A 131 -1.12 8.72 7.64
N MET A 132 -0.28 8.11 8.46
CA MET A 132 0.46 6.92 8.09
C MET A 132 -0.14 5.71 8.81
N ILE A 133 -0.79 4.81 8.07
CA ILE A 133 -1.31 3.56 8.63
C ILE A 133 -0.26 2.47 8.44
N LEU A 134 0.18 1.87 9.54
CA LEU A 134 1.04 0.68 9.56
C LEU A 134 0.18 -0.54 9.88
N ARG A 135 0.01 -1.39 8.88
CA ARG A 135 -0.70 -2.66 8.96
C ARG A 135 0.30 -3.81 9.11
N GLU A 136 0.10 -4.68 10.09
CA GLU A 136 0.83 -5.95 10.14
C GLU A 136 0.39 -6.84 8.97
N LEU A 137 1.32 -7.59 8.34
CA LEU A 137 1.01 -8.34 7.10
C LEU A 137 1.12 -9.86 7.21
N THR A 138 1.70 -10.41 8.26
CA THR A 138 2.13 -11.82 8.30
C THR A 138 1.50 -12.63 9.43
N GLY A 139 0.65 -11.99 10.23
CA GLY A 139 -0.15 -12.60 11.29
C GLY A 139 -1.65 -12.51 11.04
N ASP A 140 -2.40 -12.58 12.13
CA ASP A 140 -3.85 -12.43 12.14
C ASP A 140 -4.61 -13.62 11.50
N ILE A 141 -5.89 -13.46 11.24
CA ILE A 141 -6.75 -14.46 10.60
C ILE A 141 -6.32 -14.79 9.15
N TYR A 142 -5.50 -13.95 8.51
CA TYR A 142 -4.98 -14.21 7.18
C TYR A 142 -4.05 -15.42 7.13
N PHE A 143 -3.35 -15.70 8.23
CA PHE A 143 -2.36 -16.78 8.33
C PHE A 143 -2.68 -17.81 9.41
N GLY A 144 -3.72 -17.59 10.22
CA GLY A 144 -4.19 -18.50 11.25
C GLY A 144 -4.76 -19.81 10.70
N LYS A 145 -5.00 -20.75 11.60
CA LYS A 145 -5.63 -22.01 11.24
C LYS A 145 -7.07 -21.78 10.80
N ARG A 146 -7.49 -22.56 9.83
CA ARG A 146 -8.84 -22.51 9.27
C ARG A 146 -9.47 -23.88 9.32
N TRP A 147 -10.75 -23.90 9.64
CA TRP A 147 -11.54 -25.11 9.66
C TRP A 147 -12.94 -24.84 9.12
N ARG A 148 -13.48 -25.78 8.43
CA ARG A 148 -14.87 -25.79 7.97
C ARG A 148 -15.44 -27.20 8.12
N SER A 149 -16.69 -27.32 8.60
CA SER A 149 -17.39 -28.61 8.71
C SER A 149 -17.65 -29.21 7.32
N GLU A 150 -17.76 -30.55 7.26
CA GLU A 150 -18.03 -31.29 6.01
C GLU A 150 -19.38 -30.88 5.40
N ASP A 151 -20.40 -30.69 6.23
CA ASP A 151 -21.72 -30.19 5.83
C ASP A 151 -21.76 -28.68 5.49
N ARG A 152 -20.62 -27.98 5.65
CA ARG A 152 -20.46 -26.53 5.44
C ARG A 152 -21.31 -25.65 6.36
N ALA A 153 -21.85 -26.19 7.45
CA ALA A 153 -22.70 -25.46 8.39
C ALA A 153 -21.90 -24.63 9.41
N ALA A 154 -20.60 -24.93 9.62
CA ALA A 154 -19.73 -24.22 10.55
C ALA A 154 -18.35 -23.95 9.95
N ALA A 155 -17.76 -22.83 10.33
CA ALA A 155 -16.40 -22.47 9.94
C ALA A 155 -15.71 -21.70 11.08
N THR A 156 -14.38 -21.81 11.15
CA THR A 156 -13.52 -21.08 12.10
C THR A 156 -12.28 -20.57 11.40
N ASP A 157 -11.94 -19.33 11.66
CA ASP A 157 -10.66 -18.71 11.33
C ASP A 157 -9.99 -18.22 12.62
N GLU A 158 -8.75 -18.63 12.87
CA GLU A 158 -7.98 -18.27 14.05
C GLU A 158 -7.28 -16.94 13.85
N MET A 159 -7.55 -15.95 14.72
CA MET A 159 -6.77 -14.74 14.84
C MET A 159 -5.67 -14.96 15.88
N ALA A 160 -4.41 -14.84 15.48
CA ALA A 160 -3.27 -15.06 16.36
C ALA A 160 -2.17 -14.02 16.16
N TYR A 161 -1.57 -13.59 17.26
CA TYR A 161 -0.37 -12.77 17.31
C TYR A 161 0.58 -13.25 18.42
N SER A 162 1.88 -13.09 18.15
CA SER A 162 2.94 -13.26 19.14
C SER A 162 3.61 -11.91 19.46
N VAL A 163 4.23 -11.81 20.64
CA VAL A 163 4.96 -10.61 21.05
C VAL A 163 5.98 -10.15 20.00
N PRO A 164 6.86 -11.02 19.43
CA PRO A 164 7.83 -10.59 18.41
C PRO A 164 7.20 -10.01 17.15
N GLU A 165 6.02 -10.50 16.74
CA GLU A 165 5.30 -9.97 15.58
C GLU A 165 4.80 -8.55 15.83
N VAL A 166 4.28 -8.27 17.01
CA VAL A 166 3.86 -6.93 17.40
C VAL A 166 5.06 -6.00 17.56
N GLU A 167 6.13 -6.45 18.25
CA GLU A 167 7.34 -5.64 18.49
C GLU A 167 8.01 -5.16 17.21
N ARG A 168 8.16 -6.03 16.20
CA ARG A 168 8.84 -5.65 14.95
C ARG A 168 8.08 -4.56 14.18
N LEU A 169 6.74 -4.61 14.16
CA LEU A 169 5.91 -3.56 13.56
C LEU A 169 5.95 -2.29 14.41
N ALA A 170 5.78 -2.42 15.73
CA ALA A 170 5.75 -1.31 16.65
C ALA A 170 7.03 -0.48 16.59
N ARG A 171 8.20 -1.12 16.50
CA ARG A 171 9.48 -0.43 16.33
C ARG A 171 9.50 0.48 15.12
N ILE A 172 9.00 0.00 13.96
CA ILE A 172 8.85 0.82 12.75
C ILE A 172 7.89 1.98 13.01
N GLY A 173 6.76 1.73 13.68
CA GLY A 173 5.77 2.75 14.01
C GLY A 173 6.31 3.86 14.91
N PHE A 174 7.03 3.50 15.97
CA PHE A 174 7.66 4.46 16.88
C PHE A 174 8.74 5.30 16.17
N GLU A 175 9.65 4.65 15.42
CA GLU A 175 10.68 5.37 14.67
C GLU A 175 10.08 6.30 13.60
N MET A 176 8.96 5.91 13.02
CA MET A 176 8.23 6.77 12.08
C MET A 176 7.54 7.94 12.79
N ALA A 177 6.89 7.73 13.91
CA ALA A 177 6.26 8.79 14.69
C ALA A 177 7.28 9.86 15.12
N LYS A 178 8.49 9.46 15.57
CA LYS A 178 9.60 10.38 15.88
C LYS A 178 9.96 11.31 14.72
N LYS A 179 9.94 10.80 13.48
CA LYS A 179 10.27 11.56 12.27
C LYS A 179 9.10 12.40 11.75
N ARG A 180 7.90 12.21 12.28
CA ARG A 180 6.67 12.91 11.91
C ARG A 180 6.24 13.86 13.04
N ARG A 181 4.97 13.82 13.46
CA ARG A 181 4.41 14.74 14.47
C ARG A 181 4.52 14.22 15.91
N GLY A 182 5.21 13.12 16.12
CA GLY A 182 5.45 12.53 17.44
C GLY A 182 4.23 11.83 18.05
N LYS A 183 3.21 11.45 17.24
CA LYS A 183 2.00 10.79 17.75
C LYS A 183 1.82 9.41 17.15
N LEU A 184 1.50 8.43 18.01
CA LEU A 184 1.21 7.06 17.61
C LEU A 184 -0.11 6.61 18.22
N CYS A 185 -1.06 6.20 17.39
CA CYS A 185 -2.32 5.59 17.80
C CYS A 185 -2.27 4.08 17.57
N SER A 186 -2.32 3.30 18.64
CA SER A 186 -2.46 1.85 18.57
C SER A 186 -3.93 1.47 18.50
N VAL A 187 -4.31 0.79 17.40
CA VAL A 187 -5.71 0.40 17.16
C VAL A 187 -5.86 -1.10 17.32
N ASP A 188 -6.82 -1.50 18.16
CA ASP A 188 -7.05 -2.89 18.52
C ASP A 188 -8.52 -3.14 18.91
N LYS A 189 -8.84 -4.37 19.40
CA LYS A 189 -10.14 -4.74 20.00
C LYS A 189 -9.95 -5.39 21.36
N ALA A 190 -9.11 -4.82 22.22
CA ALA A 190 -8.69 -5.40 23.51
C ALA A 190 -9.83 -5.60 24.51
N ASN A 191 -10.98 -4.92 24.34
CA ASN A 191 -12.17 -5.18 25.14
C ASN A 191 -12.81 -6.54 24.87
N VAL A 192 -12.46 -7.21 23.75
CA VAL A 192 -13.04 -8.51 23.34
C VAL A 192 -11.97 -9.58 23.12
N LEU A 193 -10.89 -9.26 22.40
CA LEU A 193 -9.95 -10.25 21.85
C LEU A 193 -8.67 -10.37 22.69
N GLU A 194 -8.25 -11.61 23.01
CA GLU A 194 -6.99 -11.87 23.71
C GLU A 194 -5.76 -11.45 22.91
N CYS A 195 -5.72 -11.70 21.59
CA CYS A 195 -4.63 -11.24 20.75
C CYS A 195 -4.50 -9.69 20.74
N SER A 196 -5.61 -8.98 20.87
CA SER A 196 -5.60 -7.51 21.00
C SER A 196 -5.14 -7.03 22.36
N ARG A 197 -5.37 -7.80 23.44
CA ARG A 197 -4.80 -7.53 24.77
C ARG A 197 -3.29 -7.69 24.75
N LEU A 198 -2.79 -8.80 24.20
CA LEU A 198 -1.35 -9.02 23.99
C LEU A 198 -0.73 -7.88 23.14
N TRP A 199 -1.42 -7.47 22.07
CA TRP A 199 -1.00 -6.34 21.22
C TRP A 199 -0.84 -5.06 22.05
N ARG A 200 -1.87 -4.65 22.79
CA ARG A 200 -1.89 -3.45 23.61
C ARG A 200 -0.81 -3.48 24.70
N GLU A 201 -0.69 -4.57 25.45
CA GLU A 201 0.33 -4.75 26.48
C GLU A 201 1.76 -4.63 25.92
N THR A 202 1.97 -5.18 24.70
CA THR A 202 3.26 -5.08 24.02
C THR A 202 3.58 -3.64 23.66
N ILE A 203 2.61 -2.88 23.10
CA ILE A 203 2.79 -1.47 22.77
C ILE A 203 3.01 -0.62 24.01
N GLU A 204 2.25 -0.86 25.09
CA GLU A 204 2.43 -0.16 26.37
C GLU A 204 3.81 -0.39 26.99
N ARG A 205 4.35 -1.59 26.87
CA ARG A 205 5.71 -1.89 27.32
C ARG A 205 6.74 -1.14 26.48
N MET A 206 6.61 -1.19 25.14
CA MET A 206 7.55 -0.57 24.21
C MET A 206 7.51 0.96 24.27
N SER A 207 6.36 1.58 24.57
CA SER A 207 6.23 3.05 24.66
C SER A 207 7.19 3.67 25.66
N ARG A 208 7.61 2.92 26.67
CA ARG A 208 8.60 3.39 27.69
C ARG A 208 10.00 3.59 27.10
N GLU A 209 10.31 2.95 25.97
CA GLU A 209 11.55 3.12 25.23
C GLU A 209 11.53 4.37 24.31
N TYR A 210 10.34 4.98 24.12
CA TYR A 210 10.10 6.11 23.21
C TYR A 210 9.36 7.26 23.91
N PRO A 211 9.96 7.87 24.95
CA PRO A 211 9.28 8.90 25.76
C PRO A 211 8.92 10.17 24.99
N GLU A 212 9.54 10.39 23.82
CA GLU A 212 9.26 11.50 22.90
C GLU A 212 8.01 11.29 22.04
N VAL A 213 7.41 10.09 22.04
CA VAL A 213 6.22 9.76 21.23
C VAL A 213 4.98 9.74 22.14
N GLU A 214 3.99 10.57 21.82
CA GLU A 214 2.67 10.54 22.45
C GLU A 214 1.90 9.33 21.97
N VAL A 215 1.67 8.33 22.83
CA VAL A 215 0.95 7.10 22.50
C VAL A 215 -0.50 7.17 22.96
N SER A 216 -1.42 6.88 22.06
CA SER A 216 -2.84 6.72 22.34
C SER A 216 -3.33 5.33 21.95
N TYR A 217 -4.43 4.89 22.56
CA TYR A 217 -5.04 3.59 22.31
C TYR A 217 -6.50 3.77 21.91
N MET A 218 -6.91 3.10 20.86
CA MET A 218 -8.28 3.21 20.35
C MET A 218 -8.83 1.83 19.95
N TYR A 219 -10.08 1.56 20.27
CA TYR A 219 -10.75 0.40 19.71
C TYR A 219 -11.06 0.63 18.25
N VAL A 220 -10.97 -0.42 17.44
CA VAL A 220 -11.09 -0.33 15.98
C VAL A 220 -12.41 0.29 15.51
N ASP A 221 -13.52 0.00 16.18
CA ASP A 221 -14.83 0.59 15.90
C ASP A 221 -14.86 2.11 16.15
N ASN A 222 -14.19 2.58 17.21
CA ASN A 222 -14.03 4.01 17.44
C ASN A 222 -13.03 4.62 16.44
N ALA A 223 -11.95 3.93 16.08
CA ALA A 223 -10.99 4.42 15.09
C ALA A 223 -11.66 4.64 13.72
N ALA A 224 -12.52 3.73 13.28
CA ALA A 224 -13.32 3.88 12.07
C ALA A 224 -14.21 5.14 12.13
N MET A 225 -14.93 5.36 13.23
CA MET A 225 -15.71 6.59 13.40
C MET A 225 -14.82 7.85 13.40
N GLN A 226 -13.69 7.82 14.07
CA GLN A 226 -12.80 8.97 14.22
C GLN A 226 -12.06 9.32 12.92
N LEU A 227 -11.80 8.38 12.03
CA LEU A 227 -11.31 8.64 10.68
C LEU A 227 -12.27 9.54 9.89
N ILE A 228 -13.59 9.38 10.10
CA ILE A 228 -14.61 10.21 9.47
C ILE A 228 -14.83 11.53 10.22
N LEU A 229 -14.87 11.51 11.57
CA LEU A 229 -15.27 12.66 12.38
C LEU A 229 -14.13 13.63 12.70
N ASN A 230 -12.90 13.13 12.82
CA ASN A 230 -11.73 13.92 13.15
C ASN A 230 -10.43 13.30 12.63
N PRO A 231 -10.27 13.13 11.31
CA PRO A 231 -9.09 12.46 10.73
C PRO A 231 -7.77 13.17 11.04
N ALA A 232 -7.78 14.50 11.19
CA ALA A 232 -6.59 15.29 11.45
C ALA A 232 -5.91 15.02 12.82
N GLN A 233 -6.58 14.30 13.73
CA GLN A 233 -5.98 13.89 15.00
C GLN A 233 -4.89 12.82 14.83
N PHE A 234 -4.98 11.99 13.78
CA PHE A 234 -4.06 10.87 13.55
C PHE A 234 -2.78 11.32 12.87
N ASP A 235 -1.65 10.80 13.31
CA ASP A 235 -0.34 10.92 12.68
C ASP A 235 0.13 9.55 12.19
N VAL A 236 0.53 8.67 13.12
CA VAL A 236 0.85 7.27 12.82
C VAL A 236 -0.18 6.39 13.52
N MET A 237 -0.79 5.49 12.76
CA MET A 237 -1.67 4.43 13.28
C MET A 237 -0.99 3.09 13.11
N ILE A 238 -0.93 2.27 14.17
CA ILE A 238 -0.47 0.88 14.06
C ILE A 238 -1.59 -0.08 14.44
N THR A 239 -1.74 -1.16 13.67
CA THR A 239 -2.82 -2.12 13.87
C THR A 239 -2.53 -3.47 13.24
N GLY A 240 -3.30 -4.48 13.65
CA GLY A 240 -3.27 -5.83 13.09
C GLY A 240 -3.67 -5.88 11.62
N ASN A 241 -3.53 -7.05 11.03
CA ASN A 241 -3.69 -7.27 9.60
C ASN A 241 -5.12 -6.94 9.12
N LEU A 242 -6.13 -7.59 9.70
CA LEU A 242 -7.54 -7.39 9.31
C LEU A 242 -8.02 -5.96 9.54
N PHE A 243 -7.75 -5.42 10.71
CA PHE A 243 -8.19 -4.06 11.03
C PHE A 243 -7.46 -3.01 10.17
N GLY A 244 -6.18 -3.24 9.89
CA GLY A 244 -5.40 -2.38 9.02
C GLY A 244 -5.87 -2.38 7.58
N ASP A 245 -6.36 -3.50 7.08
CA ASP A 245 -6.97 -3.61 5.75
C ASP A 245 -8.21 -2.71 5.67
N ILE A 246 -9.15 -2.89 6.59
CA ILE A 246 -10.42 -2.17 6.60
C ILE A 246 -10.19 -0.64 6.78
N LEU A 247 -9.40 -0.24 7.79
CA LEU A 247 -9.18 1.16 8.09
C LEU A 247 -8.40 1.91 7.01
N SER A 248 -7.48 1.23 6.32
CA SER A 248 -6.74 1.86 5.23
C SER A 248 -7.60 2.06 3.97
N ASP A 249 -8.51 1.15 3.67
CA ASP A 249 -9.46 1.30 2.57
C ASP A 249 -10.48 2.40 2.87
N GLU A 250 -10.94 2.49 4.13
CA GLU A 250 -11.76 3.63 4.59
C GLU A 250 -11.01 4.96 4.45
N SER A 251 -9.73 5.01 4.85
CA SER A 251 -8.91 6.21 4.70
C SER A 251 -8.64 6.59 3.24
N ALA A 252 -8.57 5.60 2.35
CA ALA A 252 -8.44 5.84 0.92
C ALA A 252 -9.70 6.52 0.32
N ALA A 253 -10.89 6.14 0.79
CA ALA A 253 -12.11 6.83 0.43
C ALA A 253 -12.08 8.31 0.86
N ILE A 254 -11.50 8.61 2.02
CA ILE A 254 -11.30 9.98 2.52
C ILE A 254 -10.33 10.77 1.61
N ALA A 255 -9.28 10.13 1.10
CA ALA A 255 -8.33 10.76 0.19
C ALA A 255 -8.91 11.09 -1.21
N GLY A 256 -10.13 10.64 -1.50
CA GLY A 256 -10.87 10.96 -2.72
C GLY A 256 -10.76 9.93 -3.83
N SER A 257 -9.80 9.03 -3.84
CA SER A 257 -9.69 7.89 -4.76
C SER A 257 -8.68 6.85 -4.29
N LEU A 258 -9.06 5.58 -4.38
CA LEU A 258 -8.15 4.43 -4.25
C LEU A 258 -6.97 4.49 -5.24
N GLY A 259 -7.21 5.03 -6.44
CA GLY A 259 -6.18 5.20 -7.49
C GLY A 259 -5.06 6.18 -7.14
N MET A 260 -5.20 6.94 -6.04
CA MET A 260 -4.16 7.85 -5.54
C MET A 260 -3.27 7.23 -4.46
N MET A 261 -3.60 6.05 -3.95
CA MET A 261 -3.03 5.54 -2.71
C MET A 261 -1.88 4.56 -2.96
N PRO A 262 -0.64 4.92 -2.59
CA PRO A 262 0.49 4.01 -2.63
C PRO A 262 0.53 3.11 -1.40
N SER A 263 1.33 2.05 -1.48
CA SER A 263 1.77 1.31 -0.30
C SER A 263 3.19 0.75 -0.43
N ALA A 264 3.80 0.50 0.73
CA ALA A 264 5.09 -0.17 0.85
C ALA A 264 4.97 -1.30 1.86
N SER A 265 5.38 -2.50 1.48
CA SER A 265 5.50 -3.64 2.39
C SER A 265 6.98 -3.86 2.70
N LEU A 266 7.37 -3.64 3.95
CA LEU A 266 8.75 -3.65 4.42
C LEU A 266 9.03 -4.82 5.36
N GLY A 267 10.26 -5.29 5.35
CA GLY A 267 10.78 -6.32 6.24
C GLY A 267 11.92 -5.81 7.12
N SER A 268 12.78 -6.71 7.54
CA SER A 268 13.99 -6.38 8.32
C SER A 268 15.17 -5.91 7.45
N THR A 269 15.04 -6.00 6.12
CA THR A 269 16.06 -5.54 5.16
C THR A 269 15.58 -4.27 4.46
N THR A 270 16.44 -3.64 3.66
CA THR A 270 16.08 -2.50 2.82
C THR A 270 15.14 -2.86 1.66
N ARG A 271 15.14 -4.15 1.25
CA ARG A 271 14.26 -4.62 0.18
C ARG A 271 12.80 -4.57 0.60
N GLY A 272 11.96 -3.91 -0.19
CA GLY A 272 10.52 -3.81 -0.01
C GLY A 272 9.72 -4.28 -1.23
N LEU A 273 8.43 -4.52 -1.02
CA LEU A 273 7.42 -4.73 -2.05
C LEU A 273 6.51 -3.49 -2.08
N TYR A 274 6.39 -2.87 -3.24
CA TYR A 274 5.67 -1.60 -3.46
C TYR A 274 4.53 -1.80 -4.44
N GLU A 275 3.34 -1.43 -4.04
CA GLU A 275 2.11 -1.68 -4.80
C GLU A 275 1.05 -0.61 -4.49
N PRO A 276 0.14 -0.25 -5.42
CA PRO A 276 -1.02 0.54 -5.06
C PRO A 276 -1.95 -0.28 -4.14
N ILE A 277 -2.80 0.37 -3.36
CA ILE A 277 -3.72 -0.36 -2.46
C ILE A 277 -4.96 -0.91 -3.17
N HIS A 278 -5.29 -0.38 -4.36
CA HIS A 278 -6.47 -0.81 -5.11
C HIS A 278 -6.29 -2.20 -5.76
N GLY A 279 -7.41 -2.84 -6.10
CA GLY A 279 -7.43 -4.11 -6.82
C GLY A 279 -7.16 -3.97 -8.32
N SER A 280 -7.43 -5.05 -9.04
CA SER A 280 -7.15 -5.20 -10.48
C SER A 280 -8.17 -4.54 -11.42
N ALA A 281 -9.32 -4.10 -10.93
CA ALA A 281 -10.38 -3.39 -11.67
C ALA A 281 -10.65 -3.99 -13.07
N PRO A 282 -11.17 -5.23 -13.15
CA PRO A 282 -11.35 -5.95 -14.41
C PRO A 282 -12.25 -5.24 -15.43
N ASP A 283 -13.20 -4.46 -14.95
CA ASP A 283 -14.21 -3.73 -15.73
C ASP A 283 -13.63 -2.58 -16.57
N ILE A 284 -12.46 -2.06 -16.19
CA ILE A 284 -11.80 -0.96 -16.89
C ILE A 284 -10.48 -1.36 -17.56
N ALA A 285 -10.03 -2.61 -17.40
CA ALA A 285 -8.77 -3.09 -17.99
C ALA A 285 -8.77 -3.00 -19.52
N GLY A 286 -7.65 -2.60 -20.12
CA GLY A 286 -7.47 -2.43 -21.55
C GLY A 286 -8.13 -1.20 -22.14
N ARG A 287 -8.68 -0.29 -21.30
CA ARG A 287 -9.40 0.91 -21.74
C ARG A 287 -8.59 2.21 -21.60
N ASP A 288 -7.38 2.14 -21.10
CA ASP A 288 -6.50 3.30 -20.85
C ASP A 288 -7.17 4.39 -19.97
N ILE A 289 -7.99 3.98 -18.99
CA ILE A 289 -8.70 4.91 -18.09
C ILE A 289 -8.35 4.73 -16.61
N ALA A 290 -7.52 3.74 -16.27
CA ALA A 290 -7.05 3.52 -14.91
C ALA A 290 -6.19 4.72 -14.44
N ASN A 291 -6.24 5.02 -13.15
CA ASN A 291 -5.37 6.03 -12.54
C ASN A 291 -4.02 5.40 -12.16
N PRO A 292 -2.90 5.80 -12.77
CA PRO A 292 -1.59 5.22 -12.46
C PRO A 292 -0.89 5.88 -11.27
N LEU A 293 -1.45 6.95 -10.68
CA LEU A 293 -0.77 7.77 -9.68
C LEU A 293 -0.45 7.00 -8.41
N GLY A 294 -1.32 6.10 -7.95
CA GLY A 294 -1.03 5.24 -6.79
C GLY A 294 0.20 4.36 -7.01
N THR A 295 0.36 3.79 -8.20
CA THR A 295 1.54 2.98 -8.55
C THR A 295 2.79 3.84 -8.73
N ILE A 296 2.67 5.03 -9.34
CA ILE A 296 3.76 6.01 -9.46
C ILE A 296 4.23 6.45 -8.07
N LEU A 297 3.30 6.77 -7.16
CA LEU A 297 3.60 7.12 -5.77
C LEU A 297 4.14 5.92 -4.97
N SER A 298 3.76 4.67 -5.30
CA SER A 298 4.44 3.49 -4.75
C SER A 298 5.92 3.44 -5.18
N GLY A 299 6.22 3.90 -6.38
CA GLY A 299 7.59 4.14 -6.85
C GLY A 299 8.34 5.16 -6.00
N THR A 300 7.70 6.21 -5.45
CA THR A 300 8.36 7.14 -4.52
C THR A 300 8.73 6.47 -3.20
N LEU A 301 7.85 5.62 -2.69
CA LEU A 301 8.14 4.82 -1.49
C LEU A 301 9.30 3.84 -1.73
N LEU A 302 9.38 3.24 -2.93
CA LEU A 302 10.49 2.40 -3.36
C LEU A 302 11.82 3.17 -3.32
N LEU A 303 11.87 4.34 -3.94
CA LEU A 303 13.06 5.20 -3.95
C LEU A 303 13.49 5.57 -2.52
N ARG A 304 12.55 5.93 -1.67
CA ARG A 304 12.78 6.36 -0.30
C ARG A 304 13.24 5.22 0.62
N HIS A 305 12.51 4.11 0.63
CA HIS A 305 12.71 3.06 1.64
C HIS A 305 13.72 1.99 1.21
N SER A 306 13.76 1.59 -0.06
CA SER A 306 14.72 0.59 -0.54
C SER A 306 16.03 1.21 -1.02
N LEU A 307 15.98 2.34 -1.72
CA LEU A 307 17.15 2.90 -2.39
C LEU A 307 17.76 4.12 -1.66
N GLY A 308 17.08 4.68 -0.66
CA GLY A 308 17.56 5.86 0.09
C GLY A 308 17.62 7.14 -0.74
N LEU A 309 16.83 7.24 -1.82
CA LEU A 309 16.81 8.31 -2.80
C LEU A 309 15.67 9.30 -2.50
N GLU A 310 15.83 10.12 -1.46
CA GLU A 310 14.80 11.04 -0.97
C GLU A 310 14.52 12.19 -1.94
N ALA A 311 15.56 12.76 -2.55
CA ALA A 311 15.43 13.88 -3.50
C ALA A 311 14.68 13.45 -4.76
N GLU A 312 14.94 12.25 -5.24
CA GLU A 312 14.29 11.62 -6.38
C GLU A 312 12.82 11.30 -6.10
N ALA A 313 12.52 10.78 -4.91
CA ALA A 313 11.15 10.56 -4.46
C ALA A 313 10.37 11.87 -4.41
N ALA A 314 10.93 12.91 -3.78
CA ALA A 314 10.34 14.24 -3.69
C ALA A 314 10.12 14.88 -5.08
N ALA A 315 11.00 14.61 -6.04
CA ALA A 315 10.84 15.11 -7.42
C ALA A 315 9.60 14.50 -8.11
N ILE A 316 9.31 13.21 -7.90
CA ILE A 316 8.09 12.59 -8.42
C ILE A 316 6.85 13.16 -7.73
N GLU A 317 6.86 13.27 -6.40
CA GLU A 317 5.74 13.85 -5.63
C GLU A 317 5.42 15.28 -6.09
N LYS A 318 6.45 16.09 -6.31
CA LYS A 318 6.32 17.44 -6.88
C LYS A 318 5.74 17.40 -8.29
N ALA A 319 6.21 16.49 -9.15
CA ALA A 319 5.71 16.34 -10.52
C ALA A 319 4.23 15.96 -10.54
N VAL A 320 3.80 15.03 -9.67
CA VAL A 320 2.39 14.66 -9.50
C VAL A 320 1.56 15.89 -9.07
N SER A 321 2.03 16.64 -8.07
CA SER A 321 1.34 17.87 -7.62
C SER A 321 1.20 18.88 -8.76
N GLN A 322 2.25 19.12 -9.54
CA GLN A 322 2.22 20.05 -10.69
C GLN A 322 1.21 19.62 -11.75
N VAL A 323 1.15 18.32 -12.10
CA VAL A 323 0.15 17.80 -13.05
C VAL A 323 -1.27 18.01 -12.54
N LEU A 324 -1.49 17.83 -11.24
CA LEU A 324 -2.77 18.11 -10.61
C LEU A 324 -3.08 19.61 -10.54
N ASP A 325 -2.10 20.49 -10.30
CA ASP A 325 -2.26 21.95 -10.32
C ASP A 325 -2.64 22.46 -11.72
N GLU A 326 -2.11 21.83 -12.77
CA GLU A 326 -2.44 22.13 -14.18
C GLU A 326 -3.85 21.64 -14.59
N GLY A 327 -4.56 20.99 -13.69
CA GLY A 327 -5.94 20.55 -13.88
C GLY A 327 -6.11 19.20 -14.57
N TYR A 328 -5.06 18.44 -14.82
CA TYR A 328 -5.20 17.09 -15.41
C TYR A 328 -5.75 16.08 -14.40
N ARG A 329 -6.72 15.26 -14.83
CA ARG A 329 -7.41 14.27 -14.00
C ARG A 329 -7.71 13.00 -14.77
N THR A 330 -7.49 11.84 -14.14
CA THR A 330 -8.10 10.59 -14.59
C THR A 330 -9.58 10.53 -14.20
N GLY A 331 -10.31 9.56 -14.73
CA GLY A 331 -11.76 9.50 -14.59
C GLY A 331 -12.28 9.43 -13.17
N ASP A 332 -11.54 8.78 -12.28
CA ASP A 332 -11.86 8.55 -10.86
C ASP A 332 -11.74 9.81 -9.97
N ILE A 333 -10.85 10.73 -10.38
CA ILE A 333 -10.59 12.01 -9.68
C ILE A 333 -11.04 13.23 -10.50
N PHE A 334 -11.85 13.00 -11.53
CA PHE A 334 -12.33 14.06 -12.42
C PHE A 334 -13.35 14.97 -11.72
N SER A 335 -13.21 16.26 -11.94
CA SER A 335 -14.20 17.28 -11.57
C SER A 335 -14.40 18.25 -12.70
N GLU A 336 -15.56 18.94 -12.72
CA GLU A 336 -15.89 19.92 -13.74
C GLU A 336 -14.85 21.05 -13.80
N GLY A 337 -14.47 21.45 -15.01
CA GLY A 337 -13.39 22.43 -15.24
C GLY A 337 -12.00 21.83 -15.37
N CYS A 338 -11.80 20.55 -15.09
CA CYS A 338 -10.53 19.85 -15.26
C CYS A 338 -10.39 19.23 -16.66
N ILE A 339 -9.16 18.86 -17.01
CA ILE A 339 -8.80 18.19 -18.26
C ILE A 339 -8.75 16.70 -18.01
N LYS A 340 -9.68 15.94 -18.61
CA LYS A 340 -9.72 14.49 -18.48
C LYS A 340 -8.65 13.83 -19.32
N VAL A 341 -7.87 12.94 -18.73
CA VAL A 341 -6.79 12.18 -19.39
C VAL A 341 -6.90 10.67 -19.08
N GLY A 342 -6.28 9.87 -19.92
CA GLY A 342 -6.14 8.42 -19.70
C GLY A 342 -4.91 8.07 -18.87
N CYS A 343 -4.75 6.76 -18.62
CA CYS A 343 -3.63 6.20 -17.86
C CYS A 343 -2.28 6.56 -18.49
N THR A 344 -2.13 6.32 -19.78
CA THR A 344 -0.90 6.58 -20.54
C THR A 344 -0.53 8.06 -20.49
N GLN A 345 -1.50 8.94 -20.81
CA GLN A 345 -1.26 10.37 -20.83
C GLN A 345 -0.91 10.92 -19.43
N MET A 346 -1.53 10.41 -18.37
CA MET A 346 -1.17 10.80 -16.99
C MET A 346 0.28 10.46 -16.68
N GLY A 347 0.72 9.24 -17.01
CA GLY A 347 2.12 8.82 -16.83
C GLY A 347 3.11 9.68 -17.63
N ASP A 348 2.78 10.02 -18.89
CA ASP A 348 3.60 10.89 -19.76
C ASP A 348 3.75 12.30 -19.16
N LEU A 349 2.66 12.86 -18.64
CA LEU A 349 2.66 14.17 -18.00
C LEU A 349 3.57 14.19 -16.77
N VAL A 350 3.45 13.19 -15.89
CA VAL A 350 4.30 13.09 -14.70
C VAL A 350 5.77 12.92 -15.08
N ALA A 351 6.10 12.00 -16.01
CA ALA A 351 7.47 11.80 -16.48
C ALA A 351 8.09 13.09 -17.07
N LYS A 352 7.31 13.84 -17.87
CA LYS A 352 7.72 15.13 -18.42
C LYS A 352 8.02 16.17 -17.32
N ARG A 353 7.21 16.22 -16.26
CA ARG A 353 7.44 17.16 -15.14
C ARG A 353 8.64 16.75 -14.28
N VAL A 354 8.91 15.45 -14.17
CA VAL A 354 10.15 14.97 -13.53
C VAL A 354 11.38 15.48 -14.29
N LEU A 355 11.40 15.41 -15.63
CA LEU A 355 12.54 15.83 -16.44
C LEU A 355 12.74 17.36 -16.50
N SER A 356 11.68 18.12 -16.34
CA SER A 356 11.76 19.60 -16.26
C SER A 356 12.31 20.08 -14.92
#